data_a3d5fb1f1e7fb37b808f9916bc4df866
#
_entry.id   a3d5fb1f1e7fb37b808f9916bc4df866
#
_cell.length_a   1.000
_cell.length_b   1.000
_cell.length_c   1.000
_cell.angle_alpha   90.00
_cell.angle_beta   90.00
_cell.angle_gamma   90.00
#
_symmetry.space_group_name_H-M   'P 1'
#
loop_
_entity.id
_entity.type
_entity.pdbx_description
1 polymer ?
#
loop_
_entity_poly.entity_id
_entity_poly.type
_entity_poly.pdbx_seq_one_letter_code
_entity_poly.pdbx_strand_id
1 'polypeptide(L)'
;MKTSKSIIFTLLFTIILASCNMDKYPYDKIPLESAIESFADCQKLRTGMYRDLRIIAVSTNVLAAEIQADGFLPLSYFGNQLGALYRWEANASESTFSTIWSNSYVTIAQCNLLIEGIKRLQTEGKFSDSELPTVKNYLGEAHLIRAIAYSILADKFCATYDPATAENFYGVPIVDEYSPSADNTKYPSRATLAATYSFIKDDIKQAK
;
A
#
# COMPACT_ATOMS: atom_id res chain seq x y z
N MET A 1 -58.96 -4.04 -32.15
CA MET A 1 -58.40 -4.89 -31.11
C MET A 1 -57.03 -5.48 -31.43
N LYS A 2 -56.57 -5.62 -32.70
CA LYS A 2 -55.22 -6.14 -33.03
C LYS A 2 -54.10 -5.12 -32.77
N THR A 3 -54.34 -3.85 -33.02
CA THR A 3 -53.36 -2.73 -32.85
C THR A 3 -52.98 -2.49 -31.38
N SER A 4 -53.93 -2.60 -30.44
CA SER A 4 -53.68 -2.40 -29.02
C SER A 4 -52.78 -3.48 -28.40
N LYS A 5 -52.87 -4.72 -28.83
CA LYS A 5 -52.02 -5.81 -28.41
C LYS A 5 -50.60 -5.69 -28.91
N SER A 6 -50.40 -5.16 -30.12
CA SER A 6 -49.09 -4.91 -30.67
C SER A 6 -48.35 -3.80 -29.93
N ILE A 7 -49.05 -2.73 -29.56
CA ILE A 7 -48.48 -1.60 -28.79
C ILE A 7 -48.03 -2.05 -27.41
N ILE A 8 -48.84 -2.87 -26.72
CA ILE A 8 -48.51 -3.41 -25.41
C ILE A 8 -47.29 -4.34 -25.48
N PHE A 9 -47.20 -5.13 -26.52
CA PHE A 9 -46.06 -6.05 -26.70
C PHE A 9 -44.75 -5.29 -27.01
N THR A 10 -44.83 -4.23 -27.80
CA THR A 10 -43.68 -3.34 -28.09
C THR A 10 -43.23 -2.58 -26.84
N LEU A 11 -44.17 -2.10 -26.03
CA LEU A 11 -43.86 -1.40 -24.77
C LEU A 11 -43.23 -2.36 -23.73
N LEU A 12 -43.68 -3.60 -23.66
CA LEU A 12 -43.12 -4.62 -22.77
C LEU A 12 -41.71 -5.04 -23.20
N PHE A 13 -41.44 -5.09 -24.50
CA PHE A 13 -40.13 -5.44 -25.05
C PHE A 13 -39.08 -4.34 -24.83
N THR A 14 -39.47 -3.05 -24.86
CA THR A 14 -38.57 -1.92 -24.56
C THR A 14 -38.15 -1.86 -23.08
N ILE A 15 -39.02 -2.32 -22.16
CA ILE A 15 -38.70 -2.35 -20.72
C ILE A 15 -37.65 -3.43 -20.39
N ILE A 16 -37.61 -4.54 -21.15
CA ILE A 16 -36.63 -5.63 -20.94
C ILE A 16 -35.22 -5.22 -21.37
N LEU A 17 -35.08 -4.28 -22.30
CA LEU A 17 -33.76 -3.79 -22.79
C LEU A 17 -33.10 -2.78 -21.85
N ALA A 18 -33.81 -2.25 -20.85
CA ALA A 18 -33.28 -1.24 -19.91
C ALA A 18 -32.65 -1.86 -18.64
N SER A 19 -32.60 -3.20 -18.52
CA SER A 19 -32.21 -3.89 -17.28
C SER A 19 -30.80 -4.48 -17.27
N CYS A 20 -29.89 -4.03 -18.13
CA CYS A 20 -28.50 -4.43 -18.00
C CYS A 20 -27.69 -3.26 -17.42
N ASN A 21 -27.47 -3.31 -16.10
CA ASN A 21 -26.38 -2.53 -15.52
C ASN A 21 -25.07 -3.19 -15.96
N MET A 22 -24.42 -2.59 -16.97
CA MET A 22 -23.17 -3.11 -17.57
C MET A 22 -21.91 -2.74 -16.77
N ASP A 23 -22.05 -2.00 -15.66
CA ASP A 23 -20.95 -1.69 -14.75
C ASP A 23 -20.67 -2.88 -13.83
N LYS A 24 -20.24 -3.99 -14.41
CA LYS A 24 -19.64 -5.10 -13.64
C LYS A 24 -18.14 -4.82 -13.50
N TYR A 25 -17.78 -4.31 -12.36
CA TYR A 25 -16.36 -4.33 -11.97
C TYR A 25 -15.87 -5.79 -11.94
N PRO A 26 -14.61 -6.04 -12.35
CA PRO A 26 -14.00 -7.35 -12.18
C PRO A 26 -14.16 -7.80 -10.73
N TYR A 27 -14.51 -9.07 -10.51
CA TYR A 27 -14.81 -9.64 -9.19
C TYR A 27 -13.65 -9.48 -8.18
N ASP A 28 -12.44 -9.27 -8.68
CA ASP A 28 -11.19 -9.10 -7.94
C ASP A 28 -10.78 -7.62 -7.72
N LYS A 29 -11.57 -6.66 -8.22
CA LYS A 29 -11.28 -5.23 -8.08
C LYS A 29 -12.46 -4.49 -7.46
N ILE A 30 -12.32 -4.17 -6.18
CA ILE A 30 -13.24 -3.26 -5.50
C ILE A 30 -12.84 -1.83 -5.90
N PRO A 31 -13.74 -1.01 -6.48
CA PRO A 31 -13.47 0.40 -6.73
C PRO A 31 -13.06 1.11 -5.43
N LEU A 32 -12.16 2.08 -5.54
CA LEU A 32 -11.65 2.81 -4.38
C LEU A 32 -12.79 3.43 -3.54
N GLU A 33 -13.80 3.99 -4.23
CA GLU A 33 -14.97 4.62 -3.62
C GLU A 33 -15.79 3.64 -2.77
N SER A 34 -15.79 2.36 -3.13
CA SER A 34 -16.51 1.29 -2.42
C SER A 34 -15.62 0.41 -1.53
N ALA A 35 -14.32 0.65 -1.52
CA ALA A 35 -13.39 -0.16 -0.70
C ALA A 35 -13.53 0.13 0.80
N ILE A 36 -13.92 1.34 1.18
CA ILE A 36 -14.10 1.77 2.57
C ILE A 36 -15.37 2.62 2.65
N GLU A 37 -16.46 2.04 3.13
CA GLU A 37 -17.76 2.73 3.25
C GLU A 37 -18.21 2.89 4.70
N SER A 38 -17.54 2.23 5.64
CA SER A 38 -17.95 2.16 7.03
C SER A 38 -16.77 2.04 8.01
N PHE A 39 -17.04 2.26 9.28
CA PHE A 39 -16.12 1.99 10.37
C PHE A 39 -15.62 0.52 10.34
N ALA A 40 -16.50 -0.44 10.06
CA ALA A 40 -16.14 -1.84 9.98
C ALA A 40 -15.11 -2.13 8.86
N ASP A 41 -15.17 -1.39 7.76
CA ASP A 41 -14.18 -1.55 6.67
C ASP A 41 -12.83 -0.95 7.07
N CYS A 42 -12.83 0.16 7.81
CA CYS A 42 -11.59 0.68 8.42
C CYS A 42 -10.94 -0.34 9.35
N GLN A 43 -11.71 -1.07 10.16
CA GLN A 43 -11.19 -2.12 11.05
C GLN A 43 -10.57 -3.29 10.26
N LYS A 44 -11.22 -3.74 9.19
CA LYS A 44 -10.70 -4.81 8.33
C LYS A 44 -9.39 -4.40 7.66
N LEU A 45 -9.36 -3.19 7.08
CA LEU A 45 -8.19 -2.67 6.40
C LEU A 45 -7.02 -2.46 7.38
N ARG A 46 -7.29 -1.94 8.59
CA ARG A 46 -6.30 -1.86 9.65
C ARG A 46 -5.69 -3.22 9.97
N THR A 47 -6.50 -4.27 10.07
CA THR A 47 -6.01 -5.63 10.32
C THR A 47 -5.11 -6.12 9.18
N GLY A 48 -5.49 -5.84 7.93
CA GLY A 48 -4.66 -6.11 6.75
C GLY A 48 -3.32 -5.37 6.80
N MET A 49 -3.32 -4.10 7.15
CA MET A 49 -2.14 -3.27 7.28
C MET A 49 -1.15 -3.81 8.33
N TYR A 50 -1.62 -4.32 9.48
CA TYR A 50 -0.76 -4.99 10.48
C TYR A 50 -0.19 -6.32 9.99
N ARG A 51 -0.94 -7.07 9.19
CA ARG A 51 -0.41 -8.26 8.52
C ARG A 51 0.77 -7.88 7.61
N ASP A 52 0.61 -6.81 6.82
CA ASP A 52 1.63 -6.34 5.88
C ASP A 52 2.84 -5.75 6.63
N LEU A 53 2.62 -5.02 7.72
CA LEU A 53 3.68 -4.59 8.63
C LEU A 53 4.52 -5.79 9.11
N ARG A 54 3.88 -6.88 9.53
CA ARG A 54 4.61 -8.09 9.95
C ARG A 54 5.47 -8.66 8.83
N ILE A 55 4.99 -8.63 7.59
CA ILE A 55 5.75 -9.11 6.43
C ILE A 55 7.02 -8.29 6.23
N ILE A 56 6.94 -6.97 6.30
CA ILE A 56 8.10 -6.10 6.07
C ILE A 56 9.04 -6.01 7.27
N ALA A 57 8.52 -6.17 8.50
CA ALA A 57 9.31 -5.97 9.71
C ALA A 57 10.10 -7.20 10.17
N VAL A 58 9.64 -8.42 9.88
CA VAL A 58 10.23 -9.65 10.48
C VAL A 58 10.62 -10.73 9.50
N SER A 59 10.32 -10.61 8.21
CA SER A 59 10.57 -11.66 7.24
C SER A 59 11.95 -11.50 6.57
N THR A 60 11.95 -11.55 5.27
CA THR A 60 13.13 -11.48 4.39
C THR A 60 14.01 -10.27 4.67
N ASN A 61 13.42 -9.13 5.11
CA ASN A 61 14.16 -7.92 5.44
C ASN A 61 15.18 -8.12 6.56
N VAL A 62 14.74 -8.73 7.68
CA VAL A 62 15.63 -9.01 8.82
C VAL A 62 16.63 -10.09 8.46
N LEU A 63 16.14 -11.19 7.86
CA LEU A 63 17.00 -12.31 7.50
C LEU A 63 18.10 -11.93 6.51
N ALA A 64 17.80 -11.08 5.53
CA ALA A 64 18.81 -10.61 4.58
C ALA A 64 19.92 -9.79 5.26
N ALA A 65 19.55 -8.90 6.19
CA ALA A 65 20.50 -8.11 6.96
C ALA A 65 21.39 -8.99 7.84
N GLU A 66 20.80 -9.94 8.56
CA GLU A 66 21.52 -10.85 9.45
C GLU A 66 22.49 -11.76 8.70
N ILE A 67 22.12 -12.22 7.51
CA ILE A 67 22.99 -13.03 6.67
C ILE A 67 24.17 -12.20 6.14
N GLN A 68 23.93 -10.98 5.69
CA GLN A 68 24.99 -10.08 5.23
C GLN A 68 25.94 -9.63 6.36
N ALA A 69 25.45 -9.62 7.60
CA ALA A 69 26.22 -9.31 8.79
C ALA A 69 26.87 -10.54 9.46
N ASP A 70 26.90 -11.69 8.79
CA ASP A 70 27.42 -12.97 9.32
C ASP A 70 26.67 -13.50 10.55
N GLY A 71 25.45 -12.97 10.86
CA GLY A 71 24.61 -13.44 11.95
C GLY A 71 24.03 -14.84 11.70
N PHE A 72 23.79 -15.19 10.45
CA PHE A 72 23.32 -16.51 10.02
C PHE A 72 24.12 -17.04 8.84
N LEU A 73 24.37 -18.35 8.86
CA LEU A 73 25.05 -19.07 7.77
C LEU A 73 24.01 -19.83 6.93
N PRO A 74 23.86 -19.54 5.63
CA PRO A 74 23.00 -20.32 4.75
C PRO A 74 23.58 -21.71 4.52
N LEU A 75 22.73 -22.73 4.68
CA LEU A 75 23.16 -24.12 4.55
C LEU A 75 23.01 -24.61 3.10
N SER A 76 24.09 -25.11 2.52
CA SER A 76 24.13 -25.55 1.12
C SER A 76 23.17 -26.71 0.82
N TYR A 77 22.93 -27.61 1.78
CA TYR A 77 22.01 -28.75 1.62
C TYR A 77 20.53 -28.38 1.63
N PHE A 78 20.16 -27.16 1.99
CA PHE A 78 18.81 -26.61 1.81
C PHE A 78 18.68 -25.75 0.55
N GLY A 79 19.38 -26.10 -0.52
CA GLY A 79 19.33 -25.39 -1.78
C GLY A 79 20.07 -24.05 -1.81
N ASN A 80 20.94 -23.81 -0.83
CA ASN A 80 21.76 -22.60 -0.71
C ASN A 80 20.93 -21.30 -0.78
N GLN A 81 19.71 -21.32 -0.20
CA GLN A 81 18.84 -20.14 -0.14
C GLN A 81 19.61 -18.97 0.52
N LEU A 82 19.52 -17.79 -0.09
CA LEU A 82 20.23 -16.59 0.34
C LEU A 82 21.76 -16.68 0.33
N GLY A 83 22.35 -17.73 -0.26
CA GLY A 83 23.79 -17.90 -0.33
C GLY A 83 24.49 -16.80 -1.13
N ALA A 84 23.85 -16.25 -2.15
CA ALA A 84 24.38 -15.11 -2.89
C ALA A 84 24.48 -13.85 -2.01
N LEU A 85 23.52 -13.62 -1.11
CA LEU A 85 23.57 -12.52 -0.13
C LEU A 85 24.73 -12.71 0.85
N TYR A 86 24.92 -13.93 1.36
CA TYR A 86 26.01 -14.26 2.27
C TYR A 86 27.38 -14.00 1.65
N ARG A 87 27.54 -14.36 0.38
CA ARG A 87 28.81 -14.17 -0.36
C ARG A 87 28.95 -12.77 -0.97
N TRP A 88 28.00 -11.88 -0.73
CA TRP A 88 27.96 -10.53 -1.34
C TRP A 88 27.95 -10.55 -2.89
N GLU A 89 27.40 -11.62 -3.48
CA GLU A 89 27.25 -11.83 -4.93
C GLU A 89 25.89 -11.42 -5.46
N ALA A 90 25.06 -10.78 -4.63
CA ALA A 90 23.74 -10.32 -5.00
C ALA A 90 23.80 -9.30 -6.15
N ASN A 91 22.92 -9.46 -7.13
CA ASN A 91 22.79 -8.55 -8.27
C ASN A 91 21.37 -7.94 -8.35
N ALA A 92 21.13 -7.09 -9.35
CA ALA A 92 19.85 -6.39 -9.50
C ALA A 92 18.63 -7.32 -9.72
N SER A 93 18.85 -8.59 -10.10
CA SER A 93 17.79 -9.58 -10.26
C SER A 93 17.53 -10.42 -9.00
N GLU A 94 18.23 -10.14 -7.90
CA GLU A 94 18.04 -10.86 -6.64
C GLU A 94 16.62 -10.64 -6.10
N SER A 95 15.85 -11.74 -6.02
CA SER A 95 14.43 -11.69 -5.64
C SER A 95 14.18 -11.16 -4.23
N THR A 96 15.15 -11.27 -3.35
CA THR A 96 15.09 -10.77 -1.98
C THR A 96 14.85 -9.27 -1.94
N PHE A 97 15.65 -8.50 -2.70
CA PHE A 97 15.51 -7.04 -2.74
C PHE A 97 14.23 -6.60 -3.43
N SER A 98 13.85 -7.24 -4.54
CA SER A 98 12.59 -6.93 -5.21
C SER A 98 11.37 -7.23 -4.31
N THR A 99 11.46 -8.28 -3.49
CA THR A 99 10.41 -8.64 -2.52
C THR A 99 10.30 -7.59 -1.41
N ILE A 100 11.42 -7.15 -0.84
CA ILE A 100 11.44 -6.09 0.18
C ILE A 100 10.83 -4.80 -0.38
N TRP A 101 11.24 -4.40 -1.59
CA TRP A 101 10.73 -3.21 -2.27
C TRP A 101 9.21 -3.30 -2.48
N SER A 102 8.75 -4.37 -3.12
CA SER A 102 7.34 -4.55 -3.46
C SER A 102 6.45 -4.61 -2.22
N ASN A 103 6.83 -5.39 -1.18
CA ASN A 103 6.05 -5.49 0.04
C ASN A 103 5.98 -4.17 0.80
N SER A 104 7.06 -3.38 0.80
CA SER A 104 7.05 -2.05 1.42
C SER A 104 6.06 -1.12 0.72
N TYR A 105 6.04 -1.09 -0.62
CA TYR A 105 5.07 -0.26 -1.36
C TYR A 105 3.64 -0.79 -1.27
N VAL A 106 3.41 -2.10 -1.17
CA VAL A 106 2.08 -2.66 -0.85
C VAL A 106 1.62 -2.17 0.53
N THR A 107 2.49 -2.18 1.53
CA THR A 107 2.17 -1.65 2.87
C THR A 107 1.86 -0.16 2.82
N ILE A 108 2.65 0.64 2.10
CA ILE A 108 2.40 2.08 1.90
C ILE A 108 1.04 2.33 1.24
N ALA A 109 0.70 1.56 0.19
CA ALA A 109 -0.59 1.68 -0.48
C ALA A 109 -1.77 1.37 0.46
N GLN A 110 -1.66 0.35 1.31
CA GLN A 110 -2.67 0.04 2.33
C GLN A 110 -2.82 1.17 3.36
N CYS A 111 -1.70 1.77 3.80
CA CYS A 111 -1.74 2.92 4.70
C CYS A 111 -2.43 4.12 4.04
N ASN A 112 -2.09 4.45 2.79
CA ASN A 112 -2.70 5.55 2.04
C ASN A 112 -4.20 5.33 1.90
N LEU A 113 -4.62 4.11 1.51
CA LEU A 113 -6.03 3.75 1.38
C LEU A 113 -6.81 3.98 2.69
N LEU A 114 -6.24 3.55 3.83
CA LEU A 114 -6.88 3.75 5.13
C LEU A 114 -6.95 5.24 5.50
N ILE A 115 -5.87 5.99 5.30
CA ILE A 115 -5.81 7.43 5.61
C ILE A 115 -6.85 8.20 4.79
N GLU A 116 -6.92 7.96 3.48
CA GLU A 116 -7.87 8.63 2.58
C GLU A 116 -9.31 8.23 2.89
N GLY A 117 -9.55 6.92 3.09
CA GLY A 117 -10.87 6.42 3.44
C GLY A 117 -11.41 7.02 4.73
N ILE A 118 -10.59 7.08 5.78
CA ILE A 118 -10.98 7.71 7.04
C ILE A 118 -11.27 9.19 6.85
N LYS A 119 -10.39 9.96 6.18
CA LYS A 119 -10.59 11.40 5.94
C LYS A 119 -11.89 11.66 5.17
N ARG A 120 -12.18 10.85 4.15
CA ARG A 120 -13.43 10.95 3.39
C ARG A 120 -14.65 10.67 4.26
N LEU A 121 -14.67 9.56 5.00
CA LEU A 121 -15.79 9.19 5.87
C LEU A 121 -16.00 10.20 7.01
N GLN A 122 -14.94 10.82 7.53
CA GLN A 122 -15.05 11.91 8.50
C GLN A 122 -15.73 13.14 7.88
N THR A 123 -15.36 13.52 6.66
CA THR A 123 -15.97 14.64 5.94
C THR A 123 -17.44 14.39 5.64
N GLU A 124 -17.82 13.13 5.36
CA GLU A 124 -19.17 12.69 5.10
C GLU A 124 -20.01 12.50 6.39
N GLY A 125 -19.42 12.66 7.58
CA GLY A 125 -20.11 12.46 8.86
C GLY A 125 -20.55 11.02 9.11
N LYS A 126 -19.81 10.04 8.60
CA LYS A 126 -20.14 8.61 8.68
C LYS A 126 -19.73 7.92 9.98
N PHE A 127 -18.98 8.61 10.83
CA PHE A 127 -18.57 8.06 12.14
C PHE A 127 -19.45 8.64 13.25
N SER A 128 -19.85 7.77 14.17
CA SER A 128 -20.48 8.21 15.43
C SER A 128 -19.44 8.81 16.38
N ASP A 129 -19.90 9.62 17.35
CA ASP A 129 -19.03 10.21 18.37
C ASP A 129 -18.21 9.16 19.15
N SER A 130 -18.79 7.98 19.36
CA SER A 130 -18.11 6.86 20.03
C SER A 130 -17.01 6.21 19.19
N GLU A 131 -17.05 6.32 17.88
CA GLU A 131 -16.05 5.76 16.95
C GLU A 131 -14.88 6.71 16.70
N LEU A 132 -15.09 8.02 16.79
CA LEU A 132 -14.08 9.03 16.48
C LEU A 132 -12.74 8.84 17.22
N PRO A 133 -12.68 8.51 18.52
CA PRO A 133 -11.39 8.27 19.20
C PRO A 133 -10.64 7.08 18.60
N THR A 134 -11.36 6.01 18.25
CA THR A 134 -10.78 4.81 17.64
C THR A 134 -10.27 5.09 16.24
N VAL A 135 -11.04 5.84 15.45
CA VAL A 135 -10.64 6.26 14.08
C VAL A 135 -9.40 7.13 14.11
N LYS A 136 -9.27 8.03 15.09
CA LYS A 136 -8.06 8.83 15.29
C LYS A 136 -6.84 7.94 15.55
N ASN A 137 -6.99 6.89 16.36
CA ASN A 137 -5.91 5.93 16.59
C ASN A 137 -5.53 5.19 15.30
N TYR A 138 -6.52 4.80 14.47
CA TYR A 138 -6.24 4.14 13.19
C TYR A 138 -5.46 5.04 12.22
N LEU A 139 -5.74 6.33 12.20
CA LEU A 139 -4.96 7.30 11.44
C LEU A 139 -3.51 7.35 11.93
N GLY A 140 -3.31 7.47 13.24
CA GLY A 140 -1.97 7.48 13.84
C GLY A 140 -1.19 6.20 13.53
N GLU A 141 -1.84 5.03 13.65
CA GLU A 141 -1.24 3.74 13.30
C GLU A 141 -0.86 3.67 11.81
N ALA A 142 -1.72 4.15 10.91
CA ALA A 142 -1.44 4.15 9.48
C ALA A 142 -0.24 5.04 9.13
N HIS A 143 -0.15 6.23 9.70
CA HIS A 143 1.02 7.09 9.55
C HIS A 143 2.29 6.45 10.10
N LEU A 144 2.24 5.83 11.29
CA LEU A 144 3.40 5.16 11.87
C LEU A 144 3.89 3.99 11.00
N ILE A 145 2.97 3.14 10.53
CA ILE A 145 3.31 1.98 9.70
C ILE A 145 3.87 2.43 8.35
N ARG A 146 3.34 3.52 7.77
CA ARG A 146 3.88 4.10 6.55
C ARG A 146 5.30 4.65 6.76
N ALA A 147 5.55 5.33 7.87
CA ALA A 147 6.90 5.77 8.24
C ALA A 147 7.88 4.59 8.39
N ILE A 148 7.46 3.47 8.99
CA ILE A 148 8.27 2.26 9.11
C ILE A 148 8.59 1.69 7.72
N ALA A 149 7.60 1.59 6.82
CA ALA A 149 7.82 1.08 5.47
C ALA A 149 8.81 1.95 4.68
N TYR A 150 8.69 3.28 4.76
CA TYR A 150 9.66 4.20 4.15
C TYR A 150 11.04 4.12 4.80
N SER A 151 11.13 3.89 6.11
CA SER A 151 12.40 3.70 6.79
C SER A 151 13.13 2.45 6.31
N ILE A 152 12.40 1.35 6.10
CA ILE A 152 12.94 0.11 5.53
C ILE A 152 13.45 0.34 4.11
N LEU A 153 12.68 1.05 3.28
CA LEU A 153 13.09 1.40 1.93
C LEU A 153 14.35 2.28 1.92
N ALA A 154 14.41 3.28 2.79
CA ALA A 154 15.57 4.16 2.90
C ALA A 154 16.82 3.40 3.36
N ASP A 155 16.68 2.53 4.37
CA ASP A 155 17.78 1.70 4.89
C ASP A 155 18.37 0.76 3.83
N LYS A 156 17.51 0.13 3.00
CA LYS A 156 17.95 -0.89 2.04
C LYS A 156 18.37 -0.36 0.67
N PHE A 157 17.84 0.80 0.26
CA PHE A 157 17.95 1.27 -1.13
C PHE A 157 18.55 2.67 -1.28
N CYS A 158 18.97 3.30 -0.19
CA CYS A 158 19.56 4.63 -0.21
C CYS A 158 20.97 4.63 0.43
N ALA A 159 21.69 5.73 0.23
CA ALA A 159 22.92 5.99 0.97
C ALA A 159 22.64 6.22 2.45
N THR A 160 23.66 6.07 3.29
CA THR A 160 23.57 6.43 4.71
C THR A 160 23.15 7.90 4.85
N TYR A 161 22.18 8.16 5.73
CA TYR A 161 21.66 9.50 5.93
C TYR A 161 22.66 10.39 6.65
N ASP A 162 23.03 11.50 6.00
CA ASP A 162 23.77 12.60 6.58
C ASP A 162 23.02 13.90 6.26
N PRO A 163 22.55 14.66 7.27
CA PRO A 163 21.80 15.89 7.05
C PRO A 163 22.52 16.92 6.18
N ALA A 164 23.86 16.94 6.21
CA ALA A 164 24.66 17.90 5.46
C ALA A 164 24.70 17.60 3.95
N THR A 165 24.47 16.35 3.55
CA THR A 165 24.66 15.90 2.17
C THR A 165 23.43 15.22 1.58
N ALA A 166 22.39 14.96 2.37
CA ALA A 166 21.21 14.17 1.98
C ALA A 166 20.46 14.72 0.75
N GLU A 167 20.53 16.01 0.47
CA GLU A 167 19.95 16.61 -0.74
C GLU A 167 20.65 16.14 -2.03
N ASN A 168 21.89 15.72 -1.94
CA ASN A 168 22.70 15.30 -3.09
C ASN A 168 22.53 13.82 -3.43
N PHE A 169 21.80 13.05 -2.61
CA PHE A 169 21.59 11.61 -2.81
C PHE A 169 20.14 11.30 -3.13
N TYR A 170 19.95 10.24 -3.92
CA TYR A 170 18.62 9.73 -4.20
C TYR A 170 18.03 9.03 -2.97
N GLY A 171 16.83 9.44 -2.62
CA GLY A 171 15.92 8.73 -1.72
C GLY A 171 15.10 7.67 -2.46
N VAL A 172 13.84 7.50 -2.10
CA VAL A 172 12.89 6.59 -2.76
C VAL A 172 11.71 7.37 -3.35
N PRO A 173 10.94 6.80 -4.30
CA PRO A 173 9.69 7.40 -4.75
C PRO A 173 8.72 7.63 -3.58
N ILE A 174 8.26 8.86 -3.40
CA ILE A 174 7.24 9.18 -2.39
C ILE A 174 5.87 9.04 -3.03
N VAL A 175 5.03 8.18 -2.43
CA VAL A 175 3.64 7.92 -2.82
C VAL A 175 2.80 8.18 -1.59
N ASP A 176 2.11 9.30 -1.53
CA ASP A 176 1.30 9.77 -0.39
C ASP A 176 -0.20 9.61 -0.61
N GLU A 177 -0.60 9.21 -1.82
CA GLU A 177 -1.98 8.94 -2.21
C GLU A 177 -2.16 7.49 -2.66
N TYR A 178 -3.37 6.94 -2.50
CA TYR A 178 -3.75 5.65 -3.06
C TYR A 178 -4.20 5.80 -4.52
N SER A 179 -3.26 5.65 -5.44
CA SER A 179 -3.53 5.79 -6.88
C SER A 179 -2.92 4.63 -7.67
N PRO A 180 -3.44 3.39 -7.54
CA PRO A 180 -2.91 2.25 -8.27
C PRO A 180 -3.10 2.45 -9.77
N SER A 181 -2.03 2.33 -10.54
CA SER A 181 -2.03 2.49 -12.00
C SER A 181 -1.09 1.49 -12.65
N ALA A 182 -1.50 0.92 -13.78
CA ALA A 182 -0.63 0.16 -14.66
C ALA A 182 0.15 1.07 -15.64
N ASP A 183 -0.18 2.36 -15.68
CA ASP A 183 0.47 3.36 -16.52
C ASP A 183 1.77 3.82 -15.85
N ASN A 184 2.91 3.37 -16.36
CA ASN A 184 4.22 3.69 -15.84
C ASN A 184 4.62 5.17 -15.96
N THR A 185 3.94 5.94 -16.81
CA THR A 185 4.19 7.40 -16.92
C THR A 185 3.70 8.17 -15.69
N LYS A 186 2.86 7.54 -14.86
CA LYS A 186 2.35 8.10 -13.60
C LYS A 186 3.19 7.73 -12.38
N TYR A 187 4.21 6.89 -12.56
CA TYR A 187 5.05 6.51 -11.43
C TYR A 187 5.97 7.66 -11.04
N PRO A 188 6.02 8.03 -9.75
CA PRO A 188 6.88 9.11 -9.31
C PRO A 188 8.35 8.73 -9.44
N SER A 189 9.18 9.70 -9.79
CA SER A 189 10.64 9.55 -9.74
C SER A 189 11.12 9.44 -8.28
N ARG A 190 12.36 9.00 -8.09
CA ARG A 190 12.99 9.00 -6.78
C ARG A 190 13.10 10.44 -6.26
N ALA A 191 12.68 10.65 -5.02
CA ALA A 191 12.90 11.91 -4.30
C ALA A 191 14.37 12.04 -3.87
N THR A 192 14.76 13.16 -3.27
CA THR A 192 16.04 13.25 -2.56
C THR A 192 15.98 12.43 -1.25
N LEU A 193 17.12 12.04 -0.75
CA LEU A 193 17.23 11.38 0.54
C LEU A 193 16.71 12.27 1.67
N ALA A 194 17.00 13.57 1.62
CA ALA A 194 16.48 14.55 2.57
C ALA A 194 14.95 14.62 2.55
N ALA A 195 14.32 14.67 1.36
CA ALA A 195 12.88 14.67 1.21
C ALA A 195 12.26 13.37 1.74
N THR A 196 12.88 12.21 1.50
CA THR A 196 12.44 10.93 2.04
C THR A 196 12.43 10.92 3.58
N TYR A 197 13.49 11.38 4.21
CA TYR A 197 13.54 11.46 5.68
C TYR A 197 12.65 12.56 6.26
N SER A 198 12.39 13.65 5.52
CA SER A 198 11.39 14.64 5.91
C SER A 198 10.00 14.01 5.94
N PHE A 199 9.63 13.27 4.90
CA PHE A 199 8.35 12.57 4.83
C PHE A 199 8.17 11.57 5.98
N ILE A 200 9.19 10.75 6.28
CA ILE A 200 9.19 9.83 7.43
C ILE A 200 8.94 10.60 8.74
N LYS A 201 9.65 11.71 8.97
CA LYS A 201 9.49 12.52 10.20
C LYS A 201 8.10 13.14 10.29
N ASP A 202 7.52 13.56 9.18
CA ASP A 202 6.18 14.15 9.17
C ASP A 202 5.11 13.09 9.46
N ASP A 203 5.23 11.88 8.92
CA ASP A 203 4.37 10.76 9.30
C ASP A 203 4.47 10.40 10.79
N ILE A 204 5.66 10.39 11.36
CA ILE A 204 5.86 10.17 12.82
C ILE A 204 5.17 11.28 13.64
N LYS A 205 5.15 12.52 13.17
CA LYS A 205 4.42 13.62 13.84
C LYS A 205 2.91 13.41 13.77
N GLN A 206 2.39 12.96 12.62
CA GLN A 206 0.97 12.66 12.44
C GLN A 206 0.50 11.43 13.25
N ALA A 207 1.42 10.56 13.62
CA ALA A 207 1.15 9.36 14.42
C ALA A 207 0.91 9.65 15.92
N LYS A 208 1.13 10.87 16.39
CA LYS A 208 0.93 11.31 17.78
C LYS A 208 -0.46 11.89 18.00
#